data_eca32745fa70c6ec8c1bdaefe05f0c15
#
_entry.id   eca32745fa70c6ec8c1bdaefe05f0c15
#
_cell.length_a   1.000
_cell.length_b   1.000
_cell.length_c   1.000
_cell.angle_alpha   90.00
_cell.angle_beta   90.00
_cell.angle_gamma   90.00
#
_symmetry.space_group_name_H-M   'P 1'
#
loop_
_entity.id
_entity.type
_entity.pdbx_description
1 polymer ?
#
loop_
_entity_poly.entity_id
_entity_poly.type
_entity_poly.pdbx_seq_one_letter_code
_entity_poly.pdbx_strand_id
1 'polypeptide(L)'
;MDAWLTWLKSIGGRSEKTIISYRNDLQKFLSFMSNHFQDNVSPETLKNVALIDMRAWMAFERSNGLSARSLARKLSSVKGFFTWFAEKEKFEATEILAVRSPKFYNKLPRPLEKAAAVDLISTVKLQNELNWVSARDCSILTLLYCCGLRISEALNLKQSDAPLPEILRVLGKNNK
;
A
#
# COMPACT_ATOMS: atom_id res chain seq x y z
N MET A 1 -18.40 6.76 0.75
CA MET A 1 -17.14 5.98 0.83
C MET A 1 -17.30 4.60 0.20
N ASP A 2 -18.22 3.78 0.65
CA ASP A 2 -18.36 2.37 0.18
C ASP A 2 -18.61 2.25 -1.33
N ALA A 3 -19.39 3.12 -1.92
CA ALA A 3 -19.61 3.18 -3.37
C ALA A 3 -18.30 3.38 -4.16
N TRP A 4 -17.39 4.23 -3.68
CA TRP A 4 -16.08 4.41 -4.29
C TRP A 4 -15.19 3.16 -4.16
N LEU A 5 -15.18 2.54 -2.98
CA LEU A 5 -14.40 1.31 -2.76
C LEU A 5 -14.92 0.15 -3.61
N THR A 6 -16.23 0.05 -3.79
CA THR A 6 -16.85 -0.91 -4.72
C THR A 6 -16.45 -0.63 -6.15
N TRP A 7 -16.47 0.63 -6.57
CA TRP A 7 -16.00 1.05 -7.90
C TRP A 7 -14.52 0.72 -8.13
N LEU A 8 -13.65 0.97 -7.15
CA LEU A 8 -12.23 0.60 -7.22
C LEU A 8 -12.01 -0.91 -7.38
N LYS A 9 -12.87 -1.73 -6.78
CA LYS A 9 -12.80 -3.19 -6.88
C LYS A 9 -13.24 -3.67 -8.26
N SER A 10 -14.40 -3.19 -8.73
CA SER A 10 -15.06 -3.68 -9.94
C SER A 10 -14.45 -3.12 -11.23
N ILE A 11 -14.20 -1.82 -11.30
CA ILE A 11 -13.74 -1.13 -12.50
C ILE A 11 -12.24 -0.85 -12.43
N GLY A 12 -11.74 -0.44 -11.28
CA GLY A 12 -10.33 -0.09 -11.08
C GLY A 12 -9.38 -1.27 -10.98
N GLY A 13 -9.86 -2.51 -10.90
CA GLY A 13 -9.04 -3.73 -10.80
C GLY A 13 -8.03 -3.71 -9.64
N ARG A 14 -8.31 -2.95 -8.58
CA ARG A 14 -7.36 -2.79 -7.47
C ARG A 14 -7.37 -3.99 -6.54
N SER A 15 -6.18 -4.37 -6.06
CA SER A 15 -6.05 -5.46 -5.10
C SER A 15 -6.77 -5.14 -3.79
N GLU A 16 -7.24 -6.17 -3.10
CA GLU A 16 -7.95 -6.04 -1.82
C GLU A 16 -7.12 -5.28 -0.78
N LYS A 17 -5.81 -5.53 -0.70
CA LYS A 17 -4.89 -4.80 0.18
C LYS A 17 -4.84 -3.30 -0.15
N THR A 18 -4.94 -2.93 -1.43
CA THR A 18 -5.00 -1.52 -1.86
C THR A 18 -6.31 -0.89 -1.42
N ILE A 19 -7.43 -1.59 -1.56
CA ILE A 19 -8.76 -1.12 -1.16
C ILE A 19 -8.80 -0.88 0.35
N ILE A 20 -8.30 -1.81 1.16
CA ILE A 20 -8.20 -1.66 2.62
C ILE A 20 -7.36 -0.43 2.99
N SER A 21 -6.19 -0.27 2.34
CA SER A 21 -5.33 0.89 2.58
C SER A 21 -6.01 2.20 2.22
N TYR A 22 -6.70 2.26 1.09
CA TYR A 22 -7.42 3.45 0.64
C TYR A 22 -8.62 3.77 1.52
N ARG A 23 -9.34 2.75 2.02
CA ARG A 23 -10.39 2.92 3.03
C ARG A 23 -9.84 3.62 4.26
N ASN A 24 -8.76 3.10 4.84
CA ASN A 24 -8.14 3.65 6.04
C ASN A 24 -7.63 5.09 5.83
N ASP A 25 -7.03 5.35 4.66
CA ASP A 25 -6.55 6.68 4.32
C ASP A 25 -7.70 7.69 4.22
N LEU A 26 -8.77 7.31 3.53
CA LEU A 26 -9.95 8.18 3.36
C LEU A 26 -10.69 8.38 4.67
N GLN A 27 -10.85 7.35 5.51
CA GLN A 27 -11.46 7.50 6.82
C GLN A 27 -10.74 8.54 7.68
N LYS A 28 -9.39 8.47 7.72
CA LYS A 28 -8.59 9.43 8.47
C LYS A 28 -8.71 10.85 7.91
N PHE A 29 -8.78 10.98 6.58
CA PHE A 29 -9.01 12.25 5.92
C PHE A 29 -10.38 12.84 6.30
N LEU A 30 -11.45 12.04 6.19
CA LEU A 30 -12.81 12.47 6.53
C LEU A 30 -12.94 12.83 8.02
N SER A 31 -12.30 12.07 8.91
CA SER A 31 -12.26 12.40 10.34
C SER A 31 -11.55 13.74 10.59
N PHE A 32 -10.45 14.00 9.90
CA PHE A 32 -9.79 15.31 9.98
C PHE A 32 -10.72 16.42 9.49
N MET A 33 -11.38 16.24 8.34
CA MET A 33 -12.30 17.27 7.79
C MET A 33 -13.48 17.54 8.72
N SER A 34 -14.04 16.50 9.35
CA SER A 34 -15.11 16.68 10.34
C SER A 34 -14.66 17.55 11.52
N ASN A 35 -13.47 17.29 12.04
CA ASN A 35 -12.92 18.11 13.12
C ASN A 35 -12.53 19.53 12.67
N HIS A 36 -12.03 19.66 11.44
CA HIS A 36 -11.58 20.92 10.87
C HIS A 36 -12.73 21.89 10.61
N PHE A 37 -13.84 21.37 10.11
CA PHE A 37 -15.06 22.16 9.87
C PHE A 37 -16.00 22.23 11.09
N GLN A 38 -15.71 21.47 12.15
CA GLN A 38 -16.57 21.35 13.35
C GLN A 38 -18.00 20.89 13.01
N ASP A 39 -18.13 20.10 11.94
CA ASP A 39 -19.40 19.62 11.42
C ASP A 39 -19.28 18.21 10.85
N ASN A 40 -20.41 17.56 10.66
CA ASN A 40 -20.47 16.28 9.97
C ASN A 40 -20.11 16.44 8.49
N VAL A 41 -19.21 15.59 8.00
CA VAL A 41 -18.82 15.62 6.59
C VAL A 41 -19.96 15.11 5.71
N SER A 42 -20.65 16.04 5.07
CA SER A 42 -21.68 15.78 4.06
C SER A 42 -21.08 15.82 2.64
N PRO A 43 -21.80 15.32 1.62
CA PRO A 43 -21.40 15.53 0.24
C PRO A 43 -21.19 17.01 -0.12
N GLU A 44 -22.03 17.88 0.40
CA GLU A 44 -21.93 19.34 0.15
C GLU A 44 -20.68 19.93 0.80
N THR A 45 -20.36 19.54 2.03
CA THR A 45 -19.13 19.94 2.71
C THR A 45 -17.89 19.52 1.90
N LEU A 46 -17.92 18.31 1.32
CA LEU A 46 -16.79 17.80 0.51
C LEU A 46 -16.62 18.55 -0.82
N LYS A 47 -17.70 19.03 -1.42
CA LYS A 47 -17.63 19.86 -2.66
C LYS A 47 -16.94 21.20 -2.41
N ASN A 48 -17.03 21.71 -1.18
CA ASN A 48 -16.48 23.00 -0.76
C ASN A 48 -15.06 22.90 -0.18
N VAL A 49 -14.44 21.72 -0.16
CA VAL A 49 -13.04 21.56 0.28
C VAL A 49 -12.13 22.33 -0.63
N ALA A 50 -11.39 23.28 -0.08
CA ALA A 50 -10.47 24.15 -0.80
C ALA A 50 -9.01 23.68 -0.66
N LEU A 51 -8.14 24.31 -1.45
CA LEU A 51 -6.69 24.09 -1.39
C LEU A 51 -6.10 24.30 0.02
N ILE A 52 -6.65 25.28 0.77
CA ILE A 52 -6.19 25.59 2.12
C ILE A 52 -6.48 24.44 3.10
N ASP A 53 -7.64 23.80 2.98
CA ASP A 53 -8.03 22.68 3.84
C ASP A 53 -7.17 21.45 3.57
N MET A 54 -6.84 21.21 2.30
CA MET A 54 -5.90 20.15 1.91
C MET A 54 -4.51 20.39 2.49
N ARG A 55 -4.05 21.64 2.50
CA ARG A 55 -2.75 22.01 3.10
C ARG A 55 -2.77 21.86 4.62
N ALA A 56 -3.86 22.25 5.27
CA ALA A 56 -4.06 22.05 6.71
C ALA A 56 -4.02 20.56 7.09
N TRP A 57 -4.72 19.72 6.34
CA TRP A 57 -4.67 18.28 6.51
C TRP A 57 -3.25 17.72 6.34
N MET A 58 -2.54 18.13 5.31
CA MET A 58 -1.17 17.67 5.07
C MET A 58 -0.21 18.11 6.18
N ALA A 59 -0.38 19.31 6.72
CA ALA A 59 0.38 19.82 7.85
C ALA A 59 0.08 19.00 9.11
N PHE A 60 -1.20 18.70 9.39
CA PHE A 60 -1.64 17.86 10.50
C PHE A 60 -1.03 16.45 10.41
N GLU A 61 -1.06 15.81 9.26
CA GLU A 61 -0.46 14.48 9.08
C GLU A 61 1.07 14.51 9.32
N ARG A 62 1.73 15.58 8.92
CA ARG A 62 3.17 15.78 9.19
C ARG A 62 3.47 16.00 10.67
N SER A 63 2.68 16.79 11.36
CA SER A 63 2.85 17.00 12.81
C SER A 63 2.66 15.73 13.62
N ASN A 64 1.84 14.80 13.10
CA ASN A 64 1.68 13.45 13.66
C ASN A 64 2.80 12.47 13.24
N GLY A 65 3.90 12.95 12.68
CA GLY A 65 5.09 12.15 12.35
C GLY A 65 4.99 11.36 11.05
N LEU A 66 3.98 11.61 10.19
CA LEU A 66 3.88 10.90 8.92
C LEU A 66 5.00 11.28 7.95
N SER A 67 5.71 10.28 7.42
CA SER A 67 6.77 10.52 6.44
C SER A 67 6.25 11.14 5.14
N ALA A 68 7.09 11.91 4.44
CA ALA A 68 6.73 12.53 3.16
C ALA A 68 6.26 11.50 2.12
N ARG A 69 6.89 10.30 2.07
CA ARG A 69 6.49 9.19 1.20
C ARG A 69 5.08 8.66 1.54
N SER A 70 4.81 8.45 2.82
CA SER A 70 3.50 7.98 3.28
C SER A 70 2.41 9.02 3.03
N LEU A 71 2.72 10.30 3.23
CA LEU A 71 1.81 11.41 2.94
C LEU A 71 1.49 11.51 1.44
N ALA A 72 2.50 11.36 0.57
CA ALA A 72 2.29 11.33 -0.88
C ALA A 72 1.35 10.18 -1.30
N ARG A 73 1.50 8.99 -0.70
CA ARG A 73 0.61 7.85 -0.95
C ARG A 73 -0.82 8.15 -0.48
N LYS A 74 -0.97 8.69 0.75
CA LYS A 74 -2.28 9.10 1.28
C LYS A 74 -2.95 10.16 0.39
N LEU A 75 -2.21 11.18 -0.02
CA LEU A 75 -2.71 12.20 -0.93
C LEU A 75 -3.19 11.61 -2.25
N SER A 76 -2.50 10.60 -2.79
CA SER A 76 -2.94 9.90 -4.01
C SER A 76 -4.27 9.17 -3.81
N SER A 77 -4.49 8.57 -2.63
CA SER A 77 -5.77 7.95 -2.27
C SER A 77 -6.90 8.97 -2.21
N VAL A 78 -6.68 10.09 -1.51
CA VAL A 78 -7.67 11.18 -1.37
C VAL A 78 -7.99 11.80 -2.74
N LYS A 79 -6.99 12.08 -3.56
CA LYS A 79 -7.21 12.57 -4.93
C LYS A 79 -8.00 11.59 -5.78
N GLY A 80 -7.68 10.30 -5.70
CA GLY A 80 -8.45 9.27 -6.40
C GLY A 80 -9.93 9.24 -6.00
N PHE A 81 -10.21 9.45 -4.71
CA PHE A 81 -11.58 9.63 -4.24
C PHE A 81 -12.25 10.88 -4.83
N PHE A 82 -11.58 12.04 -4.78
CA PHE A 82 -12.15 13.28 -5.31
C PHE A 82 -12.33 13.25 -6.83
N THR A 83 -11.47 12.58 -7.58
CA THR A 83 -11.68 12.35 -9.03
C THR A 83 -12.99 11.60 -9.26
N TRP A 84 -13.18 10.48 -8.60
CA TRP A 84 -14.42 9.70 -8.71
C TRP A 84 -15.65 10.47 -8.21
N PHE A 85 -15.50 11.20 -7.10
CA PHE A 85 -16.59 11.95 -6.49
C PHE A 85 -17.03 13.14 -7.36
N ALA A 86 -16.05 13.84 -7.97
CA ALA A 86 -16.33 14.94 -8.91
C ALA A 86 -17.09 14.46 -10.15
N GLU A 87 -16.70 13.32 -10.71
CA GLU A 87 -17.42 12.70 -11.84
C GLU A 87 -18.86 12.32 -11.47
N LYS A 88 -19.03 11.72 -10.29
CA LYS A 88 -20.34 11.27 -9.80
C LYS A 88 -21.29 12.42 -9.48
N GLU A 89 -20.80 13.43 -8.79
CA GLU A 89 -21.59 14.56 -8.30
C GLU A 89 -21.58 15.77 -9.25
N LYS A 90 -20.86 15.68 -10.37
CA LYS A 90 -20.74 16.69 -11.42
C LYS A 90 -20.29 18.06 -10.91
N PHE A 91 -19.21 18.08 -10.15
CA PHE A 91 -18.56 19.32 -9.70
C PHE A 91 -17.06 19.34 -10.05
N GLU A 92 -16.44 20.52 -9.99
CA GLU A 92 -15.03 20.68 -10.30
C GLU A 92 -14.15 20.55 -9.05
N ALA A 93 -13.26 19.56 -9.03
CA ALA A 93 -12.29 19.33 -7.95
C ALA A 93 -10.88 19.83 -8.31
N THR A 94 -10.76 20.80 -9.21
CA THR A 94 -9.49 21.27 -9.80
C THR A 94 -8.48 21.70 -8.74
N GLU A 95 -8.89 22.45 -7.72
CA GLU A 95 -8.01 22.89 -6.64
C GLU A 95 -7.43 21.75 -5.84
N ILE A 96 -8.26 20.74 -5.49
CA ILE A 96 -7.85 19.55 -4.74
C ILE A 96 -6.88 18.73 -5.57
N LEU A 97 -7.17 18.53 -6.84
CA LEU A 97 -6.35 17.75 -7.75
C LEU A 97 -5.01 18.44 -8.08
N ALA A 98 -4.96 19.78 -8.01
CA ALA A 98 -3.74 20.56 -8.20
C ALA A 98 -2.77 20.52 -7.00
N VAL A 99 -3.19 20.01 -5.83
CA VAL A 99 -2.32 19.91 -4.65
C VAL A 99 -1.06 19.12 -4.99
N ARG A 100 0.12 19.69 -4.74
CA ARG A 100 1.39 19.03 -5.03
C ARG A 100 1.75 18.01 -3.94
N SER A 101 2.17 16.83 -4.38
CA SER A 101 2.73 15.81 -3.47
C SER A 101 4.02 16.32 -2.81
N PRO A 102 4.23 15.99 -1.54
CA PRO A 102 5.51 16.29 -0.90
C PRO A 102 6.65 15.59 -1.62
N LYS A 103 7.75 16.32 -1.80
CA LYS A 103 8.97 15.73 -2.35
C LYS A 103 9.60 14.78 -1.34
N PHE A 104 10.03 13.62 -1.80
CA PHE A 104 10.79 12.67 -0.99
C PHE A 104 11.86 12.00 -1.86
N TYR A 105 12.98 11.67 -1.22
CA TYR A 105 14.06 10.97 -1.90
C TYR A 105 13.81 9.47 -1.79
N ASN A 106 13.81 8.78 -2.92
CA ASN A 106 13.85 7.32 -2.95
C ASN A 106 15.28 6.88 -2.60
N LYS A 107 15.47 6.34 -1.40
CA LYS A 107 16.70 5.64 -1.11
C LYS A 107 16.77 4.41 -2.03
N LEU A 108 17.86 4.26 -2.75
CA LEU A 108 18.11 3.05 -3.51
C LEU A 108 18.13 1.84 -2.54
N PRO A 109 17.47 0.73 -2.90
CA PRO A 109 17.58 -0.48 -2.14
C PRO A 109 19.06 -0.87 -2.03
N ARG A 110 19.53 -1.19 -0.82
CA ARG A 110 20.85 -1.77 -0.64
C ARG A 110 20.71 -3.28 -0.86
N PRO A 111 21.25 -3.83 -1.94
CA PRO A 111 21.23 -5.28 -2.15
C PRO A 111 22.05 -5.94 -1.03
N LEU A 112 21.61 -7.11 -0.62
CA LEU A 112 22.37 -7.94 0.30
C LEU A 112 23.53 -8.58 -0.48
N GLU A 113 24.74 -8.51 0.05
CA GLU A 113 25.89 -9.18 -0.54
C GLU A 113 25.72 -10.71 -0.48
N LYS A 114 26.31 -11.41 -1.45
CA LYS A 114 26.18 -12.88 -1.57
C LYS A 114 26.59 -13.60 -0.30
N ALA A 115 27.71 -13.22 0.31
CA ALA A 115 28.18 -13.80 1.56
C ALA A 115 27.16 -13.64 2.68
N ALA A 116 26.65 -12.40 2.88
CA ALA A 116 25.65 -12.10 3.90
C ALA A 116 24.32 -12.85 3.66
N ALA A 117 23.92 -13.09 2.42
CA ALA A 117 22.73 -13.87 2.11
C ALA A 117 22.89 -15.35 2.49
N VAL A 118 24.06 -15.94 2.21
CA VAL A 118 24.39 -17.32 2.59
C VAL A 118 24.47 -17.45 4.12
N ASP A 119 25.11 -16.51 4.80
CA ASP A 119 25.20 -16.48 6.27
C ASP A 119 23.81 -16.36 6.92
N LEU A 120 22.93 -15.54 6.35
CA LEU A 120 21.54 -15.41 6.82
C LEU A 120 20.80 -16.75 6.76
N ILE A 121 20.89 -17.46 5.63
CA ILE A 121 20.24 -18.77 5.43
C ILE A 121 20.81 -19.81 6.41
N SER A 122 22.11 -19.82 6.65
CA SER A 122 22.75 -20.74 7.59
C SER A 122 22.37 -20.43 9.05
N THR A 123 22.32 -19.15 9.41
CA THR A 123 21.91 -18.70 10.75
C THR A 123 20.48 -19.09 11.08
N VAL A 124 19.56 -18.94 10.13
CA VAL A 124 18.13 -19.27 10.34
C VAL A 124 17.93 -20.77 10.64
N LYS A 125 18.78 -21.64 10.09
CA LYS A 125 18.75 -23.09 10.41
C LYS A 125 18.98 -23.37 11.90
N LEU A 126 19.68 -22.49 12.59
CA LEU A 126 20.10 -22.67 13.99
C LEU A 126 19.19 -21.91 14.98
N GLN A 127 18.30 -21.04 14.51
CA GLN A 127 17.52 -20.12 15.35
C GLN A 127 16.32 -20.75 16.06
N ASN A 128 15.83 -21.91 15.60
CA ASN A 128 14.62 -22.49 16.17
C ASN A 128 14.86 -23.96 16.54
N GLU A 129 14.42 -24.34 17.73
CA GLU A 129 14.49 -25.73 18.22
C GLU A 129 13.57 -26.67 17.42
N LEU A 130 12.51 -26.13 16.80
CA LEU A 130 11.59 -26.90 15.97
C LEU A 130 12.15 -27.04 14.55
N ASN A 131 12.67 -28.20 14.23
CA ASN A 131 13.29 -28.52 12.92
C ASN A 131 12.45 -28.11 11.70
N TRP A 132 11.11 -28.27 11.78
CA TRP A 132 10.24 -27.90 10.66
C TRP A 132 10.13 -26.39 10.44
N VAL A 133 10.19 -25.58 11.52
CA VAL A 133 10.19 -24.12 11.43
C VAL A 133 11.45 -23.63 10.74
N SER A 134 12.61 -24.13 11.18
CA SER A 134 13.90 -23.81 10.59
C SER A 134 13.96 -24.23 9.11
N ALA A 135 13.44 -25.41 8.76
CA ALA A 135 13.37 -25.89 7.39
C ALA A 135 12.47 -25.00 6.50
N ARG A 136 11.29 -24.63 7.01
CA ARG A 136 10.36 -23.71 6.34
C ARG A 136 11.02 -22.36 6.07
N ASP A 137 11.60 -21.75 7.09
CA ASP A 137 12.14 -20.40 6.99
C ASP A 137 13.37 -20.38 6.08
N CYS A 138 14.22 -21.41 6.16
CA CYS A 138 15.33 -21.61 5.22
C CYS A 138 14.85 -21.76 3.78
N SER A 139 13.80 -22.54 3.54
CA SER A 139 13.23 -22.74 2.21
C SER A 139 12.66 -21.44 1.65
N ILE A 140 11.95 -20.66 2.45
CA ILE A 140 11.43 -19.34 2.05
C ILE A 140 12.58 -18.42 1.66
N LEU A 141 13.63 -18.28 2.49
CA LEU A 141 14.77 -17.42 2.20
C LEU A 141 15.50 -17.86 0.93
N THR A 142 15.65 -19.17 0.73
CA THR A 142 16.26 -19.72 -0.49
C THR A 142 15.45 -19.35 -1.73
N LEU A 143 14.12 -19.49 -1.71
CA LEU A 143 13.25 -19.11 -2.81
C LEU A 143 13.30 -17.59 -3.09
N LEU A 144 13.31 -16.77 -2.05
CA LEU A 144 13.43 -15.31 -2.20
C LEU A 144 14.77 -14.92 -2.84
N TYR A 145 15.88 -15.53 -2.38
CA TYR A 145 17.21 -15.16 -2.85
C TYR A 145 17.55 -15.77 -4.20
N CYS A 146 17.36 -17.09 -4.37
CA CYS A 146 17.78 -17.79 -5.59
C CYS A 146 16.81 -17.61 -6.76
N CYS A 147 15.49 -17.55 -6.47
CA CYS A 147 14.45 -17.43 -7.51
C CYS A 147 13.94 -16.00 -7.67
N GLY A 148 14.32 -15.08 -6.78
CA GLY A 148 13.85 -13.69 -6.81
C GLY A 148 12.35 -13.53 -6.55
N LEU A 149 11.72 -14.51 -5.89
CA LEU A 149 10.29 -14.47 -5.59
C LEU A 149 9.97 -13.35 -4.60
N ARG A 150 8.78 -12.75 -4.75
CA ARG A 150 8.23 -11.89 -3.69
C ARG A 150 7.76 -12.76 -2.53
N ILE A 151 7.77 -12.21 -1.31
CA ILE A 151 7.34 -12.95 -0.11
C ILE A 151 5.93 -13.57 -0.28
N SER A 152 5.00 -12.85 -0.91
CA SER A 152 3.65 -13.39 -1.16
C SER A 152 3.63 -14.52 -2.19
N GLU A 153 4.53 -14.54 -3.14
CA GLU A 153 4.67 -15.60 -4.14
C GLU A 153 5.23 -16.86 -3.49
N ALA A 154 6.28 -16.72 -2.67
CA ALA A 154 6.84 -17.85 -1.92
C ALA A 154 5.84 -18.44 -0.91
N LEU A 155 5.09 -17.60 -0.18
CA LEU A 155 4.10 -18.04 0.80
C LEU A 155 2.82 -18.64 0.20
N ASN A 156 2.54 -18.39 -1.08
CA ASN A 156 1.40 -18.97 -1.78
C ASN A 156 1.67 -20.35 -2.39
N LEU A 157 2.92 -20.85 -2.34
CA LEU A 157 3.26 -22.20 -2.77
C LEU A 157 2.53 -23.21 -1.89
N LYS A 158 1.97 -24.24 -2.53
CA LYS A 158 1.19 -25.31 -1.90
C LYS A 158 1.96 -26.62 -1.93
N GLN A 159 1.57 -27.55 -1.10
CA GLN A 159 2.09 -28.91 -1.11
C GLN A 159 1.91 -29.58 -2.48
N SER A 160 0.85 -29.26 -3.20
CA SER A 160 0.61 -29.76 -4.58
C SER A 160 1.66 -29.29 -5.59
N ASP A 161 2.42 -28.24 -5.28
CA ASP A 161 3.46 -27.73 -6.15
C ASP A 161 4.81 -28.46 -5.93
N ALA A 162 4.87 -29.34 -4.96
CA ALA A 162 6.04 -30.17 -4.68
C ALA A 162 5.95 -31.54 -5.39
N PRO A 163 7.09 -32.10 -5.90
CA PRO A 163 8.42 -31.47 -5.96
C PRO A 163 8.45 -30.29 -6.94
N LEU A 164 9.18 -29.23 -6.56
CA LEU A 164 9.26 -28.03 -7.40
C LEU A 164 9.88 -28.39 -8.77
N PRO A 165 9.25 -27.97 -9.87
CA PRO A 165 9.80 -28.18 -11.21
C PRO A 165 11.04 -27.32 -11.46
N GLU A 166 11.82 -27.65 -12.48
CA GLU A 166 12.99 -26.88 -12.90
C GLU A 166 12.59 -25.41 -13.24
N ILE A 167 11.39 -25.21 -13.78
CA ILE A 167 10.82 -23.89 -14.08
C ILE A 167 9.57 -23.70 -13.25
N LEU A 168 9.66 -22.86 -12.21
CA LEU A 168 8.53 -22.51 -11.35
C LEU A 168 7.74 -21.35 -11.96
N ARG A 169 6.46 -21.60 -12.30
CA ARG A 169 5.54 -20.56 -12.75
C ARG A 169 4.73 -20.02 -11.57
N VAL A 170 4.90 -18.75 -11.25
CA VAL A 170 4.17 -18.08 -10.16
C VAL A 170 3.28 -16.99 -10.72
N LEU A 171 2.07 -16.87 -10.17
CA LEU A 171 1.17 -15.79 -10.50
C LEU A 171 1.61 -14.53 -9.77
N GLY A 172 2.14 -13.58 -10.52
CA GLY A 172 2.58 -12.30 -10.00
C GLY A 172 1.43 -11.34 -9.73
N LYS A 173 1.78 -10.14 -9.29
CA LYS A 173 0.82 -9.05 -9.06
C LYS A 173 0.08 -8.72 -10.36
N ASN A 174 -1.26 -8.67 -10.33
CA ASN A 174 -2.18 -8.44 -11.44
C ASN A 174 -2.29 -9.62 -12.44
N ASN A 175 -2.18 -10.87 -11.97
CA ASN A 175 -2.30 -12.07 -12.82
C ASN A 175 -1.34 -12.12 -14.04
N LYS A 176 -0.18 -11.48 -13.89
CA LYS A 176 0.89 -11.51 -14.88
C LYS A 176 2.00 -12.43 -14.43
#